data_629a8c3ac09e399241d74c0a74db7b00
#
_entry.id   629a8c3ac09e399241d74c0a74db7b00
#
_cell.length_a   1.000
_cell.length_b   1.000
_cell.length_c   1.000
_cell.angle_alpha   90.00
_cell.angle_beta   90.00
_cell.angle_gamma   90.00
#
_symmetry.space_group_name_H-M   'P 1'
#
loop_
_entity.id
_entity.type
_entity.pdbx_description
1 polymer ?
#
loop_
_entity_poly.entity_id
_entity_poly.type
_entity_poly.pdbx_seq_one_letter_code
_entity_poly.pdbx_strand_id
1 'polypeptide(L)'
;EFFEEIENEKQLIPCPNINDYLYEGLLVKKNVVEADEFDGDLRRILNYGHTFGHALEAYTHNEIPHGKGVIWGIDVVNYISVKLGILDPDIYQEVKKLIKESFIKEEIVIDDVDRFMHILSTDKKVKNNTVYLILLERLSHLRIQTVELDQNLENLFAQYLEETHGYYSD
;
A
#
# COMPACT_ATOMS: atom_id res chain seq x y z
N GLU A 1 1.45 2.29 19.65
CA GLU A 1 2.58 3.20 20.04
C GLU A 1 3.10 3.98 18.83
N PHE A 2 3.66 3.35 17.79
CA PHE A 2 4.23 4.07 16.62
C PHE A 2 3.18 4.93 15.86
N PHE A 3 1.96 4.42 15.65
CA PHE A 3 0.88 5.18 15.02
C PHE A 3 0.29 6.25 15.93
N GLU A 4 0.22 6.02 17.24
CA GLU A 4 -0.24 7.00 18.23
C GLU A 4 0.72 8.19 18.37
N GLU A 5 2.03 7.97 18.20
CA GLU A 5 3.02 9.05 18.18
C GLU A 5 2.89 9.92 16.93
N ILE A 6 2.62 9.33 15.74
CA ILE A 6 2.40 10.07 14.49
C ILE A 6 1.14 10.94 14.57
N GLU A 7 0.04 10.46 15.18
CA GLU A 7 -1.20 11.24 15.34
C GLU A 7 -0.99 12.48 16.25
N ASN A 8 -0.10 12.41 17.21
CA ASN A 8 0.19 13.52 18.11
C ASN A 8 1.13 14.56 17.49
N GLU A 9 1.93 14.20 16.49
CA GLU A 9 2.82 15.10 15.76
C GLU A 9 2.23 15.51 14.40
N LYS A 10 1.25 16.42 14.39
CA LYS A 10 0.57 16.96 13.19
C LYS A 10 1.45 17.72 12.19
N GLN A 11 2.78 17.57 12.24
CA GLN A 11 3.70 18.17 11.28
C GLN A 11 4.72 17.13 10.81
N LEU A 12 4.44 16.54 9.67
CA LEU A 12 5.24 15.44 9.16
C LEU A 12 6.59 15.80 8.56
N ILE A 13 6.92 17.08 8.31
CA ILE A 13 8.27 17.49 7.88
C ILE A 13 8.44 18.98 8.13
N PRO A 14 9.46 19.44 8.88
CA PRO A 14 10.48 18.62 9.52
C PRO A 14 9.99 17.98 10.83
N CYS A 15 9.97 16.64 10.90
CA CYS A 15 9.75 15.92 12.14
C CYS A 15 11.02 16.05 13.01
N PRO A 16 10.95 16.58 14.23
CA PRO A 16 12.12 16.77 15.08
C PRO A 16 12.87 15.46 15.38
N ASN A 17 12.18 14.31 15.28
CA ASN A 17 12.74 12.99 15.55
C ASN A 17 12.86 12.11 14.31
N ILE A 18 12.95 12.68 13.10
CA ILE A 18 13.03 11.90 11.85
C ILE A 18 14.14 10.82 11.88
N ASN A 19 15.25 11.09 12.56
CA ASN A 19 16.34 10.14 12.67
C ASN A 19 15.97 8.91 13.51
N ASP A 20 15.13 9.07 14.52
CA ASP A 20 14.67 7.97 15.37
C ASP A 20 13.71 7.08 14.56
N TYR A 21 12.77 7.65 13.80
CA TYR A 21 11.89 6.91 12.91
C TYR A 21 12.65 6.19 11.79
N LEU A 22 13.66 6.83 11.20
CA LEU A 22 14.52 6.21 10.21
C LEU A 22 15.32 5.03 10.83
N TYR A 23 15.81 5.21 12.05
CA TYR A 23 16.54 4.15 12.76
C TYR A 23 15.65 2.96 13.06
N GLU A 24 14.45 3.17 13.61
CA GLU A 24 13.46 2.12 13.87
C GLU A 24 13.05 1.40 12.58
N GLY A 25 12.77 2.14 11.51
CA GLY A 25 12.47 1.55 10.20
C GLY A 25 13.61 0.69 9.66
N LEU A 26 14.85 1.11 9.82
CA LEU A 26 16.04 0.33 9.46
C LEU A 26 16.22 -0.91 10.32
N LEU A 27 15.92 -0.85 11.63
CA LEU A 27 15.93 -2.00 12.53
C LEU A 27 14.87 -3.04 12.11
N VAL A 28 13.65 -2.60 11.82
CA VAL A 28 12.60 -3.50 11.32
C VAL A 28 13.06 -4.19 10.04
N LYS A 29 13.56 -3.41 9.08
CA LYS A 29 14.09 -3.96 7.82
C LYS A 29 15.23 -4.96 8.05
N LYS A 30 16.18 -4.62 8.93
CA LYS A 30 17.29 -5.50 9.29
C LYS A 30 16.79 -6.81 9.85
N ASN A 31 15.88 -6.78 10.85
CA ASN A 31 15.35 -7.97 11.49
C ASN A 31 14.63 -8.89 10.48
N VAL A 32 13.86 -8.31 9.56
CA VAL A 32 13.18 -9.08 8.50
C VAL A 32 14.18 -9.71 7.53
N VAL A 33 15.22 -8.97 7.12
CA VAL A 33 16.25 -9.46 6.20
C VAL A 33 17.11 -10.55 6.86
N GLU A 34 17.46 -10.39 8.13
CA GLU A 34 18.22 -11.41 8.88
C GLU A 34 17.40 -12.69 9.12
N ALA A 35 16.08 -12.56 9.31
CA ALA A 35 15.18 -13.71 9.45
C ALA A 35 14.90 -14.43 8.13
N ASP A 36 15.04 -13.76 6.99
CA ASP A 36 14.79 -14.30 5.65
C ASP A 36 15.84 -13.78 4.65
N GLU A 37 17.08 -14.26 4.81
CA GLU A 37 18.23 -13.82 4.00
C GLU A 37 18.04 -14.15 2.50
N PHE A 38 17.38 -15.26 2.20
CA PHE A 38 17.22 -15.76 0.83
C PHE A 38 15.89 -15.38 0.15
N ASP A 39 15.13 -14.43 0.74
CA ASP A 39 13.85 -13.94 0.20
C ASP A 39 12.83 -15.08 -0.03
N GLY A 40 12.74 -15.98 0.96
CA GLY A 40 11.83 -17.11 0.91
C GLY A 40 10.36 -16.67 0.93
N ASP A 41 9.92 -16.05 2.00
CA ASP A 41 8.54 -15.58 2.15
C ASP A 41 8.42 -14.34 3.05
N LEU A 42 9.03 -14.33 4.24
CA LEU A 42 8.85 -13.26 5.22
C LEU A 42 9.26 -11.90 4.70
N ARG A 43 10.35 -11.83 3.94
CA ARG A 43 10.88 -10.58 3.39
C ARG A 43 9.90 -9.87 2.45
N ARG A 44 8.94 -10.61 1.87
CA ARG A 44 7.89 -10.04 1.02
C ARG A 44 7.03 -9.02 1.74
N ILE A 45 6.90 -9.08 3.08
CA ILE A 45 6.14 -8.10 3.85
C ILE A 45 6.66 -6.67 3.66
N LEU A 46 7.96 -6.51 3.34
CA LEU A 46 8.56 -5.20 3.01
C LEU A 46 8.02 -4.60 1.71
N ASN A 47 7.27 -5.36 0.92
CA ASN A 47 6.60 -4.88 -0.29
C ASN A 47 5.13 -4.48 -0.05
N TYR A 48 4.74 -4.18 1.19
CA TYR A 48 3.40 -3.68 1.49
C TYR A 48 3.08 -2.44 0.65
N GLY A 49 1.98 -2.47 -0.09
CA GLY A 49 1.58 -1.42 -1.04
C GLY A 49 2.36 -1.35 -2.36
N HIS A 50 3.52 -2.00 -2.48
CA HIS A 50 4.40 -1.83 -3.63
C HIS A 50 3.81 -2.36 -4.94
N THR A 51 2.96 -3.37 -4.90
CA THR A 51 2.37 -3.96 -6.12
C THR A 51 1.55 -2.92 -6.89
N PHE A 52 0.61 -2.26 -6.21
CA PHE A 52 -0.19 -1.19 -6.79
C PHE A 52 0.62 0.10 -6.93
N GLY A 53 1.55 0.38 -6.01
CA GLY A 53 2.43 1.55 -6.07
C GLY A 53 3.29 1.56 -7.33
N HIS A 54 3.96 0.47 -7.66
CA HIS A 54 4.76 0.36 -8.89
C HIS A 54 3.90 0.43 -10.16
N ALA A 55 2.70 -0.17 -10.13
CA ALA A 55 1.78 -0.05 -11.25
C ALA A 55 1.37 1.41 -11.47
N LEU A 56 1.12 2.16 -10.38
CA LEU A 56 0.82 3.59 -10.45
C LEU A 56 1.98 4.41 -11.00
N GLU A 57 3.20 4.17 -10.52
CA GLU A 57 4.40 4.82 -11.05
C GLU A 57 4.53 4.61 -12.56
N ALA A 58 4.39 3.36 -13.02
CA ALA A 58 4.45 3.05 -14.45
C ALA A 58 3.28 3.66 -15.24
N TYR A 59 2.08 3.66 -14.68
CA TYR A 59 0.89 4.26 -15.29
C TYR A 59 1.04 5.76 -15.51
N THR A 60 1.63 6.46 -14.53
CA THR A 60 1.85 7.90 -14.54
C THR A 60 3.23 8.31 -15.12
N HIS A 61 3.93 7.39 -15.76
CA HIS A 61 5.28 7.64 -16.33
C HIS A 61 6.28 8.19 -15.30
N ASN A 62 6.18 7.74 -14.05
CA ASN A 62 6.98 8.17 -12.88
C ASN A 62 6.80 9.66 -12.50
N GLU A 63 5.67 10.26 -12.83
CA GLU A 63 5.33 11.60 -12.35
C GLU A 63 5.02 11.61 -10.85
N ILE A 64 4.49 10.48 -10.32
CA ILE A 64 4.22 10.31 -8.89
C ILE A 64 5.48 9.77 -8.20
N PRO A 65 6.00 10.44 -7.15
CA PRO A 65 7.13 9.95 -6.39
C PRO A 65 6.88 8.57 -5.76
N HIS A 66 7.88 7.70 -5.75
CA HIS A 66 7.80 6.32 -5.25
C HIS A 66 7.08 6.19 -3.90
N GLY A 67 7.47 6.99 -2.90
CA GLY A 67 6.84 6.94 -1.58
C GLY A 67 5.33 7.24 -1.60
N LYS A 68 4.89 8.19 -2.44
CA LYS A 68 3.46 8.48 -2.62
C LYS A 68 2.74 7.31 -3.30
N GLY A 69 3.35 6.72 -4.33
CA GLY A 69 2.81 5.54 -5.01
C GLY A 69 2.64 4.37 -4.04
N VAL A 70 3.65 4.10 -3.20
CA VAL A 70 3.58 3.02 -2.19
C VAL A 70 2.49 3.27 -1.16
N ILE A 71 2.38 4.49 -0.63
CA ILE A 71 1.35 4.83 0.36
C ILE A 71 -0.07 4.72 -0.23
N TRP A 72 -0.26 5.18 -1.46
CA TRP A 72 -1.52 4.95 -2.18
C TRP A 72 -1.79 3.46 -2.38
N GLY A 73 -0.77 2.69 -2.77
CA GLY A 73 -0.88 1.24 -2.90
C GLY A 73 -1.23 0.54 -1.57
N ILE A 74 -0.80 1.08 -0.42
CA ILE A 74 -1.21 0.61 0.91
C ILE A 74 -2.72 0.82 1.11
N ASP A 75 -3.26 1.97 0.72
CA ASP A 75 -4.70 2.21 0.81
C ASP A 75 -5.50 1.24 -0.05
N VAL A 76 -5.06 1.00 -1.29
CA VAL A 76 -5.69 0.01 -2.20
C VAL A 76 -5.71 -1.39 -1.58
N VAL A 77 -4.58 -1.90 -1.10
CA VAL A 77 -4.53 -3.27 -0.55
C VAL A 77 -5.27 -3.40 0.76
N ASN A 78 -5.39 -2.34 1.56
CA ASN A 78 -6.21 -2.33 2.76
C ASN A 78 -7.70 -2.37 2.43
N TYR A 79 -8.14 -1.63 1.40
CA TYR A 79 -9.49 -1.74 0.89
C TYR A 79 -9.81 -3.16 0.44
N ILE A 80 -8.91 -3.76 -0.36
CA ILE A 80 -9.05 -5.16 -0.78
C ILE A 80 -9.11 -6.09 0.44
N SER A 81 -8.29 -5.86 1.46
CA SER A 81 -8.30 -6.65 2.70
C SER A 81 -9.65 -6.60 3.42
N VAL A 82 -10.31 -5.43 3.45
CA VAL A 82 -11.68 -5.28 3.97
C VAL A 82 -12.68 -6.06 3.13
N LYS A 83 -12.63 -5.92 1.81
CA LYS A 83 -13.58 -6.62 0.90
C LYS A 83 -13.43 -8.14 0.94
N LEU A 84 -12.24 -8.64 1.28
CA LEU A 84 -11.97 -10.06 1.52
C LEU A 84 -12.34 -10.53 2.95
N GLY A 85 -12.84 -9.64 3.81
CA GLY A 85 -13.20 -9.95 5.19
C GLY A 85 -11.99 -10.24 6.10
N ILE A 86 -10.80 -9.76 5.75
CA ILE A 86 -9.56 -9.95 6.49
C ILE A 86 -9.33 -8.81 7.48
N LEU A 87 -9.53 -7.56 7.04
CA LEU A 87 -9.35 -6.36 7.84
C LEU A 87 -10.69 -5.83 8.33
N ASP A 88 -10.73 -5.41 9.58
CA ASP A 88 -11.87 -4.70 10.14
C ASP A 88 -12.08 -3.34 9.43
N PRO A 89 -13.31 -3.02 8.96
CA PRO A 89 -13.61 -1.76 8.30
C PRO A 89 -13.27 -0.51 9.13
N ASP A 90 -13.43 -0.55 10.45
CA ASP A 90 -13.16 0.60 11.33
C ASP A 90 -11.65 0.88 11.37
N ILE A 91 -10.82 -0.16 11.47
CA ILE A 91 -9.36 -0.03 11.39
C ILE A 91 -8.95 0.55 10.02
N TYR A 92 -9.59 0.08 8.94
CA TYR A 92 -9.33 0.64 7.61
C TYR A 92 -9.61 2.14 7.54
N GLN A 93 -10.74 2.59 8.09
CA GLN A 93 -11.09 4.02 8.06
C GLN A 93 -10.09 4.87 8.85
N GLU A 94 -9.59 4.39 9.98
CA GLU A 94 -8.54 5.07 10.76
C GLU A 94 -7.24 5.21 9.93
N VAL A 95 -6.77 4.12 9.33
CA VAL A 95 -5.55 4.12 8.49
C VAL A 95 -5.74 5.03 7.26
N LYS A 96 -6.89 4.94 6.60
CA LYS A 96 -7.23 5.76 5.42
C LYS A 96 -7.22 7.25 5.75
N LYS A 97 -7.82 7.64 6.89
CA LYS A 97 -7.80 9.02 7.38
C LYS A 97 -6.37 9.51 7.59
N LEU A 98 -5.52 8.70 8.23
CA LEU A 98 -4.11 9.03 8.44
C LEU A 98 -3.37 9.24 7.11
N ILE A 99 -3.60 8.34 6.14
CA ILE A 99 -3.00 8.46 4.80
C ILE A 99 -3.41 9.76 4.13
N LYS A 100 -4.70 10.09 4.12
CA LYS A 100 -5.22 11.33 3.53
C LYS A 100 -4.62 12.58 4.19
N GLU A 101 -4.68 12.66 5.51
CA GLU A 101 -4.25 13.84 6.24
C GLU A 101 -2.75 14.09 6.16
N SER A 102 -1.96 13.02 6.04
CA SER A 102 -0.51 13.09 6.20
C SER A 102 0.29 12.97 4.90
N PHE A 103 -0.20 12.20 3.91
CA PHE A 103 0.66 11.78 2.81
C PHE A 103 0.14 12.07 1.41
N ILE A 104 -1.16 11.95 1.14
CA ILE A 104 -1.74 12.12 -0.20
C ILE A 104 -2.70 13.30 -0.17
N LYS A 105 -2.27 14.41 -0.77
CA LYS A 105 -3.06 15.64 -0.89
C LYS A 105 -3.53 15.89 -2.33
N GLU A 106 -2.93 15.19 -3.29
CA GLU A 106 -3.28 15.31 -4.70
C GLU A 106 -4.21 14.18 -5.11
N GLU A 107 -5.17 14.48 -5.96
CA GLU A 107 -6.03 13.48 -6.57
C GLU A 107 -5.22 12.55 -7.49
N ILE A 108 -5.35 11.24 -7.29
CA ILE A 108 -4.78 10.22 -8.16
C ILE A 108 -5.90 9.72 -9.05
N VAL A 109 -5.84 10.06 -10.33
CA VAL A 109 -6.86 9.67 -11.33
C VAL A 109 -6.35 8.51 -12.15
N ILE A 110 -7.11 7.43 -12.17
CA ILE A 110 -6.93 6.28 -13.06
C ILE A 110 -8.14 6.27 -14.02
N ASP A 111 -7.92 6.74 -15.23
CA ASP A 111 -8.96 6.88 -16.25
C ASP A 111 -9.13 5.62 -17.12
N ASP A 112 -8.17 4.70 -17.08
CA ASP A 112 -8.15 3.44 -17.84
C ASP A 112 -7.74 2.28 -16.92
N VAL A 113 -8.75 1.62 -16.34
CA VAL A 113 -8.55 0.49 -15.42
C VAL A 113 -7.91 -0.71 -16.13
N ASP A 114 -8.32 -1.01 -17.36
CA ASP A 114 -7.78 -2.13 -18.15
C ASP A 114 -6.27 -1.93 -18.39
N ARG A 115 -5.88 -0.72 -18.78
CA ARG A 115 -4.47 -0.35 -18.95
C ARG A 115 -3.70 -0.47 -17.64
N PHE A 116 -4.27 -0.02 -16.53
CA PHE A 116 -3.63 -0.13 -15.22
C PHE A 116 -3.42 -1.60 -14.82
N MET A 117 -4.45 -2.44 -14.96
CA MET A 117 -4.37 -3.87 -14.66
C MET A 117 -3.40 -4.59 -15.60
N HIS A 118 -3.32 -4.18 -16.86
CA HIS A 118 -2.32 -4.70 -17.79
C HIS A 118 -0.89 -4.36 -17.30
N ILE A 119 -0.62 -3.12 -16.89
CA ILE A 119 0.68 -2.72 -16.33
C ILE A 119 1.00 -3.56 -15.10
N LEU A 120 0.05 -3.71 -14.17
CA LEU A 120 0.21 -4.53 -12.97
C LEU A 120 0.57 -5.98 -13.34
N SER A 121 -0.05 -6.54 -14.36
CA SER A 121 0.22 -7.91 -14.83
C SER A 121 1.63 -8.10 -15.41
N THR A 122 2.27 -7.04 -15.86
CA THR A 122 3.65 -7.08 -16.41
C THR A 122 4.75 -6.98 -15.33
N ASP A 123 4.39 -6.77 -14.07
CA ASP A 123 5.37 -6.76 -12.97
C ASP A 123 6.07 -8.13 -12.87
N LYS A 124 7.38 -8.10 -12.68
CA LYS A 124 8.22 -9.30 -12.54
C LYS A 124 7.80 -10.23 -11.40
N LYS A 125 7.01 -9.73 -10.46
CA LYS A 125 6.45 -10.49 -9.33
C LYS A 125 5.25 -11.34 -9.72
N VAL A 126 4.64 -11.10 -10.90
CA VAL A 126 3.52 -11.89 -11.41
C VAL A 126 4.04 -13.20 -11.99
N LYS A 127 3.49 -14.32 -11.53
CA LYS A 127 3.79 -15.65 -12.03
C LYS A 127 2.49 -16.42 -12.20
N ASN A 128 2.31 -17.07 -13.35
CA ASN A 128 1.11 -17.88 -13.64
C ASN A 128 -0.20 -17.11 -13.39
N ASN A 129 -0.27 -15.85 -13.80
CA ASN A 129 -1.42 -14.98 -13.59
C ASN A 129 -1.78 -14.75 -12.11
N THR A 130 -0.82 -14.90 -11.20
CA THR A 130 -0.99 -14.63 -9.78
C THR A 130 0.03 -13.62 -9.28
N VAL A 131 -0.36 -12.87 -8.26
CA VAL A 131 0.49 -11.89 -7.58
C VAL A 131 0.40 -12.07 -6.07
N TYR A 132 1.48 -11.77 -5.37
CA TYR A 132 1.47 -11.70 -3.92
C TYR A 132 1.04 -10.30 -3.48
N LEU A 133 -0.09 -10.22 -2.79
CA LEU A 133 -0.49 -9.00 -2.08
C LEU A 133 -0.11 -9.14 -0.60
N ILE A 134 0.36 -8.05 -0.04
CA ILE A 134 0.58 -7.94 1.38
C ILE A 134 -0.61 -7.20 1.94
N LEU A 135 -1.43 -7.90 2.71
CA LEU A 135 -2.69 -7.42 3.24
C LEU A 135 -2.55 -7.13 4.73
N LEU A 136 -3.13 -6.04 5.19
CA LEU A 136 -3.27 -5.79 6.62
C LEU A 136 -4.38 -6.69 7.17
N GLU A 137 -4.08 -7.45 8.21
CA GLU A 137 -5.05 -8.27 8.94
C GLU A 137 -5.57 -7.56 10.18
N ARG A 138 -4.67 -6.89 10.88
CA ARG A 138 -4.89 -5.97 12.01
C ARG A 138 -3.65 -5.12 12.20
N LEU A 139 -3.71 -4.07 13.00
CA LEU A 139 -2.54 -3.24 13.28
C LEU A 139 -1.34 -4.09 13.67
N SER A 140 -0.19 -3.82 13.07
CA SER A 140 1.08 -4.55 13.23
C SER A 140 1.09 -6.00 12.75
N HIS A 141 0.07 -6.47 12.01
CA HIS A 141 0.03 -7.82 11.46
C HIS A 141 -0.29 -7.78 9.97
N LEU A 142 0.67 -8.23 9.18
CA LEU A 142 0.55 -8.35 7.73
C LEU A 142 0.43 -9.83 7.35
N ARG A 143 -0.39 -10.10 6.34
CA ARG A 143 -0.57 -11.42 5.72
C ARG A 143 -0.10 -11.37 4.27
N ILE A 144 0.66 -12.37 3.86
CA ILE A 144 1.00 -12.59 2.45
C ILE A 144 -0.12 -13.43 1.83
N GLN A 145 -0.78 -12.89 0.83
CA GLN A 145 -1.88 -13.55 0.14
C GLN A 145 -1.58 -13.66 -1.35
N THR A 146 -1.66 -14.87 -1.90
CA THR A 146 -1.66 -15.07 -3.35
C THR A 146 -3.05 -14.74 -3.89
N VAL A 147 -3.11 -13.88 -4.88
CA VAL A 147 -4.35 -13.44 -5.53
C VAL A 147 -4.21 -13.65 -7.04
N GLU A 148 -5.24 -14.14 -7.69
CA GLU A 148 -5.30 -14.23 -9.14
C GLU A 148 -5.55 -12.83 -9.74
N LEU A 149 -4.87 -12.54 -10.86
CA LEU A 149 -5.12 -11.36 -11.66
C LEU A 149 -6.30 -11.66 -12.59
N ASP A 150 -7.48 -11.67 -12.00
CA ASP A 150 -8.74 -12.01 -12.66
C ASP A 150 -9.73 -10.84 -12.59
N GLN A 151 -10.91 -11.05 -13.17
CA GLN A 151 -11.98 -10.07 -13.16
C GLN A 151 -12.43 -9.69 -11.73
N ASN A 152 -12.24 -10.56 -10.73
CA ASN A 152 -12.63 -10.25 -9.36
C ASN A 152 -11.69 -9.20 -8.77
N LEU A 153 -10.37 -9.33 -8.98
CA LEU A 153 -9.41 -8.32 -8.51
C LEU A 153 -9.63 -6.99 -9.24
N GLU A 154 -9.87 -7.03 -10.55
CA GLU A 154 -10.17 -5.84 -11.34
C GLU A 154 -11.45 -5.13 -10.86
N ASN A 155 -12.50 -5.89 -10.57
CA ASN A 155 -13.75 -5.33 -10.02
C ASN A 155 -13.53 -4.70 -8.64
N LEU A 156 -12.73 -5.34 -7.76
CA LEU A 156 -12.38 -4.78 -6.45
C LEU A 156 -11.58 -3.48 -6.59
N PHE A 157 -10.68 -3.42 -7.54
CA PHE A 157 -9.91 -2.22 -7.82
C PHE A 157 -10.79 -1.10 -8.41
N ALA A 158 -11.67 -1.41 -9.36
CA ALA A 158 -12.62 -0.45 -9.91
C ALA A 158 -13.55 0.12 -8.82
N GLN A 159 -14.07 -0.73 -7.94
CA GLN A 159 -14.88 -0.31 -6.79
C GLN A 159 -14.08 0.62 -5.84
N TYR A 160 -12.80 0.30 -5.59
CA TYR A 160 -11.95 1.18 -4.81
C TYR A 160 -11.88 2.58 -5.43
N LEU A 161 -11.64 2.67 -6.73
CA LEU A 161 -11.56 3.95 -7.43
C LEU A 161 -12.88 4.73 -7.35
N GLU A 162 -14.02 4.06 -7.56
CA GLU A 162 -15.35 4.67 -7.46
C GLU A 162 -15.63 5.19 -6.04
N GLU A 163 -15.39 4.37 -5.01
CA GLU A 163 -15.65 4.72 -3.61
C GLU A 163 -14.67 5.78 -3.06
N THR A 164 -13.51 5.96 -3.71
CA THR A 164 -12.49 6.92 -3.29
C THR A 164 -12.39 8.14 -4.22
N HIS A 165 -13.16 8.17 -5.31
CA HIS A 165 -13.19 9.31 -6.22
C HIS A 165 -13.55 10.60 -5.46
N GLY A 166 -12.72 11.63 -5.62
CA GLY A 166 -12.86 12.88 -4.88
C GLY A 166 -12.42 12.82 -3.41
N TYR A 167 -12.04 11.65 -2.87
CA TYR A 167 -11.60 11.57 -1.47
C TYR A 167 -10.27 12.29 -1.24
N TYR A 168 -9.41 12.35 -2.27
CA TYR A 168 -8.12 13.02 -2.24
C TYR A 168 -8.15 14.41 -2.93
N SER A 169 -9.30 14.83 -3.48
CA SER A 169 -9.50 16.13 -4.07
C SER A 169 -10.03 17.10 -3.00
N ASP A 170 -9.13 17.92 -2.43
CA ASP A 170 -9.43 19.23 -1.81
C ASP A 170 -8.15 20.04 -1.71
#